data_f4c758978ca4f68b8fca977a8d26c1d4
#
_entry.id   f4c758978ca4f68b8fca977a8d26c1d4
#
_cell.length_a   1.000
_cell.length_b   1.000
_cell.length_c   1.000
_cell.angle_alpha   90.00
_cell.angle_beta   90.00
_cell.angle_gamma   90.00
#
_symmetry.space_group_name_H-M   'P 1'
#
loop_
_entity.id
_entity.type
_entity.pdbx_description
1 polymer ?
#
loop_
_entity_poly.entity_id
_entity_poly.type
_entity_poly.pdbx_seq_one_letter_code
_entity_poly.pdbx_strand_id
1 'polypeptide(L)'
;SRGLGDVYKRQMVDSYIEQGFKYFDTAYPYHNGRSEETVGRCLVQRYARDRFLLASKMPVWLVKEYADYEKYFEEQLKKCQVEYFDFYLLHAMNKDRVKEAENLGGFQFLQSMKAEGKIRHIGFSFHDKADVLDEILTNHPEMEFVQLQINYYDWESENVQSRKCYEVAEKHGVPVIVMEPVKGGTLANMVGEPARILSALDENASYASYAVRYAASLPNVILVLSGMSDLKQLQDNTAYMKDFQPLTDKEQQAIGKVVEELEKLPTIPCTNCRYCVEGCPKKIRIPDIFGVYNMGVQFGLTDVTRGSYRCQIDGSGKAGDCIKCGKCEAQCPQHLEIRKLLEEAADIYEKEMHL
;
A
#
# COMPACT_ATOMS: atom_id res chain seq x y z
N SER A 1 -8.82 14.49 21.08
CA SER A 1 -8.36 15.76 20.53
C SER A 1 -8.20 15.70 18.99
N ARG A 2 -9.33 15.89 18.25
CA ARG A 2 -9.33 15.91 16.76
C ARG A 2 -8.42 17.01 16.18
N GLY A 3 -8.19 18.13 16.88
CA GLY A 3 -7.40 19.26 16.40
C GLY A 3 -5.89 19.03 16.31
N LEU A 4 -5.29 18.31 17.25
CA LEU A 4 -3.84 18.03 17.25
C LEU A 4 -3.41 17.14 16.07
N GLY A 5 -4.22 16.17 15.70
CA GLY A 5 -3.95 15.30 14.53
C GLY A 5 -3.96 16.07 13.20
N ASP A 6 -4.84 17.05 13.03
CA ASP A 6 -4.89 17.86 11.82
C ASP A 6 -3.74 18.88 11.77
N VAL A 7 -3.31 19.44 12.91
CA VAL A 7 -2.13 20.34 12.98
C VAL A 7 -0.87 19.61 12.47
N TYR A 8 -0.63 18.40 12.97
CA TYR A 8 0.51 17.61 12.57
C TYR A 8 0.48 17.23 11.07
N LYS A 9 -0.69 16.81 10.57
CA LYS A 9 -0.87 16.51 9.14
C LYS A 9 -0.64 17.73 8.25
N ARG A 10 -1.10 18.93 8.69
CA ARG A 10 -0.83 20.19 7.98
C ARG A 10 0.67 20.47 7.90
N GLN A 11 1.42 20.28 8.98
CA GLN A 11 2.88 20.42 8.97
C GLN A 11 3.55 19.47 7.97
N MET A 12 3.09 18.23 7.88
CA MET A 12 3.60 17.28 6.88
C MET A 12 3.29 17.75 5.46
N VAL A 13 2.06 18.19 5.19
CA VAL A 13 1.66 18.72 3.88
C VAL A 13 2.50 19.93 3.50
N ASP A 14 2.68 20.87 4.43
CA ASP A 14 3.48 22.09 4.23
C ASP A 14 4.92 21.72 3.87
N SER A 15 5.56 20.88 4.66
CA SER A 15 6.93 20.44 4.42
C SER A 15 7.10 19.72 3.07
N TYR A 16 6.11 18.92 2.65
CA TYR A 16 6.14 18.21 1.37
C TYR A 16 6.06 19.17 0.17
N ILE A 17 5.12 20.11 0.20
CA ILE A 17 4.95 21.12 -0.85
C ILE A 17 6.11 22.10 -0.91
N GLU A 18 6.64 22.53 0.22
CA GLU A 18 7.80 23.44 0.31
C GLU A 18 9.06 22.84 -0.30
N GLN A 19 9.20 21.52 -0.23
CA GLN A 19 10.29 20.79 -0.87
C GLN A 19 10.09 20.55 -2.38
N GLY A 20 8.95 20.99 -2.94
CA GLY A 20 8.66 20.94 -4.37
C GLY A 20 7.88 19.70 -4.83
N PHE A 21 7.50 18.82 -3.92
CA PHE A 21 6.68 17.65 -4.21
C PHE A 21 5.20 18.03 -4.33
N LYS A 22 4.46 17.33 -5.19
CA LYS A 22 3.08 17.74 -5.54
C LYS A 22 2.04 16.62 -5.48
N TYR A 23 2.43 15.34 -5.57
CA TYR A 23 1.49 14.24 -5.70
C TYR A 23 0.98 13.74 -4.35
N PHE A 24 -0.34 13.70 -4.19
CA PHE A 24 -1.02 13.20 -3.00
C PHE A 24 -1.97 12.07 -3.40
N ASP A 25 -1.87 10.93 -2.69
CA ASP A 25 -2.69 9.73 -2.92
C ASP A 25 -3.64 9.50 -1.76
N THR A 26 -4.91 9.27 -2.07
CA THR A 26 -5.93 8.85 -1.12
C THR A 26 -6.84 7.78 -1.72
N ALA A 27 -7.82 7.33 -0.97
CA ALA A 27 -8.87 6.45 -1.43
C ALA A 27 -10.07 6.47 -0.47
N TYR A 28 -11.23 6.08 -0.98
CA TYR A 28 -12.49 6.03 -0.24
C TYR A 28 -12.41 5.31 1.11
N PRO A 29 -11.82 4.08 1.23
CA PRO A 29 -11.78 3.34 2.50
C PRO A 29 -10.66 3.79 3.45
N TYR A 30 -9.70 4.60 3.00
CA TYR A 30 -8.50 4.88 3.80
C TYR A 30 -8.84 5.58 5.11
N HIS A 31 -8.17 5.14 6.20
CA HIS A 31 -8.40 5.64 7.56
C HIS A 31 -9.88 5.56 8.01
N ASN A 32 -10.55 4.45 7.71
CA ASN A 32 -11.97 4.24 7.99
C ASN A 32 -12.85 5.32 7.33
N GLY A 33 -12.60 5.61 6.05
CA GLY A 33 -13.34 6.58 5.23
C GLY A 33 -13.06 8.06 5.51
N ARG A 34 -12.06 8.37 6.38
CA ARG A 34 -11.75 9.76 6.78
C ARG A 34 -10.59 10.41 6.02
N SER A 35 -9.89 9.65 5.17
CA SER A 35 -8.68 10.15 4.50
C SER A 35 -9.00 11.29 3.54
N GLU A 36 -10.03 11.15 2.72
CA GLU A 36 -10.45 12.15 1.74
C GLU A 36 -10.85 13.47 2.39
N GLU A 37 -11.65 13.43 3.47
CA GLU A 37 -11.98 14.63 4.25
C GLU A 37 -10.73 15.30 4.87
N THR A 38 -9.77 14.49 5.29
CA THR A 38 -8.51 15.02 5.85
C THR A 38 -7.69 15.72 4.79
N VAL A 39 -7.61 15.17 3.58
CA VAL A 39 -7.00 15.81 2.41
C VAL A 39 -7.70 17.15 2.11
N GLY A 40 -9.02 17.19 2.08
CA GLY A 40 -9.80 18.42 1.92
C GLY A 40 -9.36 19.50 2.92
N ARG A 41 -9.32 19.17 4.22
CA ARG A 41 -8.99 20.13 5.29
C ARG A 41 -7.50 20.49 5.38
N CYS A 42 -6.61 19.54 5.14
CA CYS A 42 -5.17 19.75 5.37
C CYS A 42 -4.41 20.21 4.14
N LEU A 43 -4.92 19.94 2.95
CA LEU A 43 -4.31 20.29 1.67
C LEU A 43 -5.19 21.30 0.90
N VAL A 44 -6.39 20.89 0.46
CA VAL A 44 -7.18 21.61 -0.54
C VAL A 44 -7.65 22.97 -0.06
N GLN A 45 -8.08 23.12 1.19
CA GLN A 45 -8.47 24.41 1.77
C GLN A 45 -7.32 25.42 1.93
N ARG A 46 -6.06 24.98 1.78
CA ARG A 46 -4.88 25.75 2.15
C ARG A 46 -3.98 26.13 0.98
N TYR A 47 -4.08 25.39 -0.12
CA TYR A 47 -3.23 25.56 -1.30
C TYR A 47 -4.06 25.77 -2.55
N ALA A 48 -3.57 26.62 -3.47
CA ALA A 48 -4.18 26.76 -4.79
C ALA A 48 -4.13 25.43 -5.54
N ARG A 49 -5.15 25.15 -6.36
CA ARG A 49 -5.38 23.84 -6.98
C ARG A 49 -4.25 23.39 -7.92
N ASP A 50 -3.51 24.30 -8.50
CA ASP A 50 -2.34 24.07 -9.36
C ASP A 50 -1.05 23.72 -8.60
N ARG A 51 -1.06 23.83 -7.27
CA ARG A 51 0.09 23.51 -6.43
C ARG A 51 0.24 22.03 -6.12
N PHE A 52 -0.76 21.22 -6.41
CA PHE A 52 -0.75 19.78 -6.11
C PHE A 52 -1.48 18.96 -7.16
N LEU A 53 -1.12 17.68 -7.22
CA LEU A 53 -1.79 16.64 -7.97
C LEU A 53 -2.49 15.70 -6.97
N LEU A 54 -3.75 15.42 -7.17
CA LEU A 54 -4.54 14.61 -6.26
C LEU A 54 -5.05 13.35 -6.96
N ALA A 55 -4.79 12.21 -6.32
CA ALA A 55 -5.33 10.91 -6.72
C ALA A 55 -6.36 10.41 -5.71
N SER A 56 -7.48 9.84 -6.19
CA SER A 56 -8.37 9.01 -5.39
C SER A 56 -8.80 7.76 -6.18
N LYS A 57 -9.55 6.86 -5.53
CA LYS A 57 -9.82 5.53 -6.09
C LYS A 57 -11.27 5.13 -5.86
N MET A 58 -11.92 4.62 -6.92
CA MET A 58 -13.29 4.08 -6.90
C MET A 58 -13.35 2.80 -6.09
N PRO A 59 -14.17 2.70 -5.05
CA PRO A 59 -14.35 1.47 -4.28
C PRO A 59 -15.23 0.46 -5.04
N VAL A 60 -14.66 -0.20 -6.06
CA VAL A 60 -15.40 -1.04 -7.02
C VAL A 60 -16.26 -2.13 -6.36
N TRP A 61 -15.83 -2.68 -5.23
CA TRP A 61 -16.57 -3.70 -4.46
C TRP A 61 -17.85 -3.18 -3.77
N LEU A 62 -18.07 -1.87 -3.73
CA LEU A 62 -19.28 -1.25 -3.21
C LEU A 62 -20.32 -0.95 -4.30
N VAL A 63 -19.88 -0.96 -5.56
CA VAL A 63 -20.74 -0.69 -6.73
C VAL A 63 -21.64 -1.88 -6.99
N LYS A 64 -22.94 -1.62 -7.17
CA LYS A 64 -23.97 -2.63 -7.47
C LYS A 64 -24.64 -2.41 -8.81
N GLU A 65 -24.68 -1.17 -9.28
CA GLU A 65 -25.22 -0.73 -10.56
C GLU A 65 -24.43 0.47 -11.09
N TYR A 66 -24.59 0.79 -12.36
CA TYR A 66 -23.82 1.87 -13.00
C TYR A 66 -23.96 3.22 -12.28
N ALA A 67 -25.15 3.55 -11.79
CA ALA A 67 -25.41 4.80 -11.07
C ALA A 67 -24.60 4.95 -9.76
N ASP A 68 -24.17 3.85 -9.15
CA ASP A 68 -23.33 3.89 -7.96
C ASP A 68 -21.94 4.49 -8.23
N TYR A 69 -21.40 4.37 -9.46
CA TYR A 69 -20.13 4.99 -9.83
C TYR A 69 -20.19 6.51 -9.69
N GLU A 70 -21.23 7.14 -10.25
CA GLU A 70 -21.43 8.59 -10.15
C GLU A 70 -21.64 9.02 -8.69
N LYS A 71 -22.46 8.30 -7.95
CA LYS A 71 -22.72 8.56 -6.53
C LYS A 71 -21.43 8.56 -5.68
N TYR A 72 -20.59 7.52 -5.78
CA TYR A 72 -19.35 7.45 -5.02
C TYR A 72 -18.34 8.50 -5.51
N PHE A 73 -18.26 8.76 -6.79
CA PHE A 73 -17.38 9.77 -7.36
C PHE A 73 -17.72 11.18 -6.87
N GLU A 74 -18.99 11.58 -6.92
CA GLU A 74 -19.46 12.86 -6.40
C GLU A 74 -19.25 12.99 -4.89
N GLU A 75 -19.47 11.91 -4.13
CA GLU A 75 -19.15 11.88 -2.70
C GLU A 75 -17.66 12.13 -2.44
N GLN A 76 -16.77 11.53 -3.22
CA GLN A 76 -15.33 11.70 -3.11
C GLN A 76 -14.87 13.11 -3.49
N LEU A 77 -15.41 13.70 -4.57
CA LEU A 77 -15.17 15.12 -4.92
C LEU A 77 -15.55 16.04 -3.77
N LYS A 78 -16.73 15.81 -3.16
CA LYS A 78 -17.22 16.58 -2.02
C LYS A 78 -16.33 16.40 -0.77
N LYS A 79 -15.92 15.18 -0.44
CA LYS A 79 -15.03 14.90 0.69
C LYS A 79 -13.67 15.54 0.51
N CYS A 80 -13.10 15.43 -0.67
CA CYS A 80 -11.82 16.05 -1.02
C CYS A 80 -11.94 17.56 -1.24
N GLN A 81 -13.14 18.11 -1.46
CA GLN A 81 -13.41 19.52 -1.76
C GLN A 81 -12.73 19.99 -3.06
N VAL A 82 -12.78 19.16 -4.10
CA VAL A 82 -12.23 19.45 -5.43
C VAL A 82 -13.30 19.25 -6.51
N GLU A 83 -13.11 19.91 -7.66
CA GLU A 83 -14.00 19.77 -8.83
C GLU A 83 -13.53 18.65 -9.78
N TYR A 84 -12.27 18.23 -9.68
CA TYR A 84 -11.67 17.16 -10.48
C TYR A 84 -10.52 16.48 -9.76
N PHE A 85 -10.24 15.23 -10.15
CA PHE A 85 -9.02 14.51 -9.77
C PHE A 85 -7.99 14.56 -10.88
N ASP A 86 -6.70 14.68 -10.53
CA ASP A 86 -5.62 14.56 -11.52
C ASP A 86 -5.42 13.11 -11.95
N PHE A 87 -5.50 12.18 -10.99
CA PHE A 87 -5.42 10.74 -11.21
C PHE A 87 -6.60 10.06 -10.54
N TYR A 88 -7.25 9.16 -11.26
CA TYR A 88 -8.35 8.41 -10.67
C TYR A 88 -8.30 6.94 -11.09
N LEU A 89 -8.47 6.05 -10.10
CA LEU A 89 -8.19 4.63 -10.26
C LEU A 89 -9.42 3.77 -9.96
N LEU A 90 -9.60 2.68 -10.69
CA LEU A 90 -10.37 1.55 -10.17
C LEU A 90 -9.54 0.88 -9.08
N HIS A 91 -10.12 0.73 -7.87
CA HIS A 91 -9.36 0.35 -6.69
C HIS A 91 -9.22 -1.16 -6.51
N ALA A 92 -7.97 -1.61 -6.30
CA ALA A 92 -7.62 -2.98 -5.91
C ALA A 92 -8.16 -4.04 -6.89
N MET A 93 -7.89 -3.86 -8.18
CA MET A 93 -8.36 -4.75 -9.23
C MET A 93 -7.67 -6.12 -9.13
N ASN A 94 -8.47 -7.14 -9.32
CA ASN A 94 -8.10 -8.54 -9.47
C ASN A 94 -9.08 -9.19 -10.45
N LYS A 95 -8.89 -10.46 -10.77
CA LYS A 95 -9.71 -11.18 -11.76
C LYS A 95 -11.23 -11.04 -11.54
N ASP A 96 -11.70 -11.11 -10.30
CA ASP A 96 -13.13 -11.03 -10.01
C ASP A 96 -13.65 -9.59 -10.12
N ARG A 97 -12.92 -8.63 -9.56
CA ARG A 97 -13.29 -7.21 -9.62
C ARG A 97 -13.21 -6.62 -11.03
N VAL A 98 -12.33 -7.13 -11.88
CA VAL A 98 -12.29 -6.76 -13.30
C VAL A 98 -13.59 -7.14 -13.97
N LYS A 99 -14.04 -8.38 -13.83
CA LYS A 99 -15.32 -8.84 -14.39
C LYS A 99 -16.52 -8.03 -13.90
N GLU A 100 -16.53 -7.72 -12.59
CA GLU A 100 -17.58 -6.88 -12.03
C GLU A 100 -17.54 -5.47 -12.62
N ALA A 101 -16.35 -4.86 -12.73
CA ALA A 101 -16.19 -3.52 -13.31
C ALA A 101 -16.55 -3.48 -14.81
N GLU A 102 -16.20 -4.51 -15.59
CA GLU A 102 -16.62 -4.64 -16.99
C GLU A 102 -18.14 -4.75 -17.12
N ASN A 103 -18.76 -5.67 -16.36
CA ASN A 103 -20.21 -5.89 -16.37
C ASN A 103 -21.02 -4.66 -15.95
N LEU A 104 -20.50 -3.87 -15.02
CA LEU A 104 -21.17 -2.69 -14.46
C LEU A 104 -20.73 -1.38 -15.13
N GLY A 105 -19.85 -1.42 -16.16
CA GLY A 105 -19.43 -0.26 -16.93
C GLY A 105 -18.40 0.64 -16.25
N GLY A 106 -17.56 0.10 -15.34
CA GLY A 106 -16.57 0.88 -14.58
C GLY A 106 -15.50 1.55 -15.45
N PHE A 107 -14.98 0.86 -16.46
CA PHE A 107 -14.03 1.43 -17.41
C PHE A 107 -14.66 2.53 -18.26
N GLN A 108 -15.91 2.30 -18.72
CA GLN A 108 -16.67 3.32 -19.46
C GLN A 108 -16.93 4.56 -18.59
N PHE A 109 -17.24 4.37 -17.31
CA PHE A 109 -17.43 5.49 -16.37
C PHE A 109 -16.16 6.35 -16.26
N LEU A 110 -14.98 5.76 -16.12
CA LEU A 110 -13.72 6.50 -16.10
C LEU A 110 -13.52 7.34 -17.36
N GLN A 111 -13.76 6.75 -18.54
CA GLN A 111 -13.65 7.46 -19.82
C GLN A 111 -14.63 8.64 -19.90
N SER A 112 -15.87 8.45 -19.45
CA SER A 112 -16.90 9.51 -19.44
C SER A 112 -16.47 10.67 -18.54
N MET A 113 -16.02 10.39 -17.31
CA MET A 113 -15.55 11.44 -16.39
C MET A 113 -14.30 12.15 -16.89
N LYS A 114 -13.43 11.45 -17.61
CA LYS A 114 -12.28 12.07 -18.28
C LYS A 114 -12.72 12.98 -19.42
N ALA A 115 -13.66 12.56 -20.25
CA ALA A 115 -14.22 13.38 -21.32
C ALA A 115 -14.92 14.66 -20.80
N GLU A 116 -15.55 14.58 -19.61
CA GLU A 116 -16.15 15.73 -18.90
C GLU A 116 -15.11 16.63 -18.22
N GLY A 117 -13.84 16.26 -18.21
CA GLY A 117 -12.77 17.01 -17.53
C GLY A 117 -12.74 16.86 -16.01
N LYS A 118 -13.55 15.96 -15.44
CA LYS A 118 -13.59 15.64 -14.00
C LYS A 118 -12.44 14.73 -13.57
N ILE A 119 -11.79 14.02 -14.50
CA ILE A 119 -10.58 13.22 -14.30
C ILE A 119 -9.57 13.58 -15.39
N ARG A 120 -8.31 13.78 -15.02
CA ARG A 120 -7.24 14.03 -16.00
C ARG A 120 -6.59 12.75 -16.52
N HIS A 121 -6.26 11.83 -15.60
CA HIS A 121 -5.62 10.55 -15.93
C HIS A 121 -6.37 9.39 -15.29
N ILE A 122 -6.68 8.37 -16.09
CA ILE A 122 -7.42 7.18 -15.66
C ILE A 122 -6.50 5.96 -15.59
N GLY A 123 -6.68 5.15 -14.55
CA GLY A 123 -5.89 3.94 -14.35
C GLY A 123 -6.53 3.02 -13.30
N PHE A 124 -5.75 2.10 -12.80
CA PHE A 124 -6.21 1.18 -11.74
C PHE A 124 -5.07 0.75 -10.83
N SER A 125 -5.38 0.36 -9.60
CA SER A 125 -4.44 -0.36 -8.72
C SER A 125 -4.71 -1.86 -8.82
N PHE A 126 -3.65 -2.65 -8.86
CA PHE A 126 -3.71 -4.06 -9.22
C PHE A 126 -3.09 -4.97 -8.15
N HIS A 127 -3.76 -6.10 -7.88
CA HIS A 127 -3.37 -7.09 -6.88
C HIS A 127 -3.71 -8.51 -7.34
N ASP A 128 -3.12 -8.95 -8.46
CA ASP A 128 -3.29 -10.31 -8.98
C ASP A 128 -2.06 -10.72 -9.79
N LYS A 129 -2.17 -11.78 -10.57
CA LYS A 129 -1.10 -12.36 -11.39
C LYS A 129 -0.90 -11.59 -12.70
N ALA A 130 0.29 -11.70 -13.26
CA ALA A 130 0.70 -10.99 -14.47
C ALA A 130 -0.16 -11.30 -15.71
N ASP A 131 -0.68 -12.52 -15.82
CA ASP A 131 -1.59 -12.92 -16.90
C ASP A 131 -2.93 -12.16 -16.84
N VAL A 132 -3.45 -11.93 -15.64
CA VAL A 132 -4.67 -11.10 -15.45
C VAL A 132 -4.37 -9.63 -15.80
N LEU A 133 -3.20 -9.12 -15.44
CA LEU A 133 -2.80 -7.77 -15.83
C LEU A 133 -2.68 -7.60 -17.36
N ASP A 134 -2.09 -8.61 -18.04
CA ASP A 134 -1.96 -8.62 -19.50
C ASP A 134 -3.34 -8.64 -20.19
N GLU A 135 -4.30 -9.41 -19.65
CA GLU A 135 -5.68 -9.43 -20.12
C GLU A 135 -6.35 -8.04 -19.97
N ILE A 136 -6.22 -7.42 -18.79
CA ILE A 136 -6.80 -6.08 -18.54
C ILE A 136 -6.23 -5.05 -19.52
N LEU A 137 -4.91 -4.95 -19.65
CA LEU A 137 -4.28 -3.95 -20.51
C LEU A 137 -4.50 -4.22 -21.99
N THR A 138 -4.76 -5.48 -22.39
CA THR A 138 -5.17 -5.83 -23.75
C THR A 138 -6.60 -5.38 -24.03
N ASN A 139 -7.53 -5.59 -23.10
CA ASN A 139 -8.95 -5.27 -23.28
C ASN A 139 -9.25 -3.78 -23.04
N HIS A 140 -8.44 -3.10 -22.25
CA HIS A 140 -8.61 -1.70 -21.85
C HIS A 140 -7.36 -0.85 -22.16
N PRO A 141 -6.99 -0.71 -23.45
CA PRO A 141 -5.81 0.07 -23.85
C PRO A 141 -5.93 1.57 -23.57
N GLU A 142 -7.11 2.04 -23.16
CA GLU A 142 -7.36 3.41 -22.72
C GLU A 142 -6.79 3.71 -21.32
N MET A 143 -6.37 2.71 -20.55
CA MET A 143 -5.75 2.92 -19.25
C MET A 143 -4.36 3.53 -19.40
N GLU A 144 -4.15 4.67 -18.73
CA GLU A 144 -2.97 5.51 -18.93
C GLU A 144 -1.84 5.20 -17.93
N PHE A 145 -2.15 4.51 -16.86
CA PHE A 145 -1.17 4.06 -15.85
C PHE A 145 -1.74 2.91 -15.02
N VAL A 146 -0.84 2.17 -14.40
CA VAL A 146 -1.20 1.12 -13.42
C VAL A 146 -0.43 1.32 -12.12
N GLN A 147 -1.09 1.10 -10.99
CA GLN A 147 -0.46 1.12 -9.67
C GLN A 147 -0.13 -0.31 -9.25
N LEU A 148 1.17 -0.64 -9.14
CA LEU A 148 1.68 -1.98 -8.84
C LEU A 148 2.42 -2.01 -7.50
N GLN A 149 2.34 -3.14 -6.80
CA GLN A 149 3.16 -3.43 -5.65
C GLN A 149 4.57 -3.81 -6.12
N ILE A 150 5.56 -2.96 -5.84
CA ILE A 150 6.95 -3.20 -6.21
C ILE A 150 7.88 -2.84 -5.05
N ASN A 151 8.68 -3.82 -4.64
CA ASN A 151 9.84 -3.66 -3.76
C ASN A 151 10.83 -4.78 -4.05
N TYR A 152 12.07 -4.65 -3.61
CA TYR A 152 13.11 -5.60 -3.92
C TYR A 152 12.90 -7.00 -3.31
N TYR A 153 12.15 -7.12 -2.21
CA TYR A 153 11.84 -8.41 -1.59
C TYR A 153 10.76 -9.18 -2.36
N ASP A 154 9.75 -8.47 -2.89
CA ASP A 154 8.66 -9.09 -3.67
C ASP A 154 8.97 -9.21 -5.16
N TRP A 155 10.15 -8.74 -5.61
CA TRP A 155 10.50 -8.66 -7.03
C TRP A 155 10.38 -10.02 -7.74
N GLU A 156 10.96 -11.08 -7.15
CA GLU A 156 10.88 -12.44 -7.67
C GLU A 156 9.79 -13.31 -7.03
N SER A 157 8.94 -12.71 -6.18
CA SER A 157 7.88 -13.45 -5.49
C SER A 157 6.85 -14.04 -6.46
N GLU A 158 6.67 -15.34 -6.46
CA GLU A 158 5.62 -16.01 -7.24
C GLU A 158 4.20 -15.66 -6.75
N ASN A 159 4.06 -15.19 -5.52
CA ASN A 159 2.77 -14.77 -4.96
C ASN A 159 2.36 -13.37 -5.41
N VAL A 160 3.29 -12.41 -5.42
CA VAL A 160 3.04 -11.02 -5.80
C VAL A 160 3.30 -10.78 -7.29
N GLN A 161 4.31 -11.45 -7.85
CA GLN A 161 4.76 -11.33 -9.24
C GLN A 161 5.13 -9.91 -9.65
N SER A 162 5.81 -9.17 -8.76
CA SER A 162 6.16 -7.76 -9.01
C SER A 162 6.89 -7.56 -10.33
N ARG A 163 7.96 -8.35 -10.61
CA ARG A 163 8.71 -8.27 -11.86
C ARG A 163 7.85 -8.61 -13.08
N LYS A 164 7.09 -9.70 -13.01
CA LYS A 164 6.24 -10.14 -14.14
C LYS A 164 5.16 -9.10 -14.45
N CYS A 165 4.53 -8.51 -13.44
CA CYS A 165 3.55 -7.42 -13.61
C CYS A 165 4.20 -6.15 -14.19
N TYR A 166 5.41 -5.80 -13.73
CA TYR A 166 6.16 -4.68 -14.27
C TYR A 166 6.49 -4.88 -15.76
N GLU A 167 6.99 -6.07 -16.15
CA GLU A 167 7.30 -6.43 -17.54
C GLU A 167 6.04 -6.40 -18.43
N VAL A 168 4.87 -6.79 -17.91
CA VAL A 168 3.59 -6.66 -18.61
C VAL A 168 3.24 -5.19 -18.85
N ALA A 169 3.33 -4.35 -17.82
CA ALA A 169 3.06 -2.92 -17.99
C ALA A 169 4.01 -2.27 -19.01
N GLU A 170 5.30 -2.62 -18.98
CA GLU A 170 6.30 -2.16 -19.95
C GLU A 170 5.99 -2.65 -21.37
N LYS A 171 5.61 -3.91 -21.56
CA LYS A 171 5.15 -4.49 -22.85
C LYS A 171 4.00 -3.69 -23.47
N HIS A 172 3.05 -3.24 -22.65
CA HIS A 172 1.90 -2.44 -23.09
C HIS A 172 2.21 -0.94 -23.19
N GLY A 173 3.40 -0.50 -22.82
CA GLY A 173 3.78 0.92 -22.79
C GLY A 173 3.01 1.72 -21.73
N VAL A 174 2.51 1.07 -20.68
CA VAL A 174 1.73 1.68 -19.61
C VAL A 174 2.66 2.00 -18.45
N PRO A 175 2.81 3.29 -18.06
CA PRO A 175 3.67 3.68 -16.96
C PRO A 175 3.15 3.17 -15.60
N VAL A 176 4.10 2.95 -14.69
CA VAL A 176 3.85 2.37 -13.37
C VAL A 176 3.95 3.42 -12.28
N ILE A 177 2.94 3.46 -11.41
CA ILE A 177 3.01 4.07 -10.08
C ILE A 177 3.26 2.94 -9.07
N VAL A 178 4.30 3.08 -8.26
CA VAL A 178 4.65 2.04 -7.28
C VAL A 178 3.93 2.26 -5.96
N MET A 179 3.30 1.22 -5.44
CA MET A 179 2.82 1.11 -4.06
C MET A 179 3.63 0.05 -3.30
N GLU A 180 3.62 0.12 -1.96
CA GLU A 180 4.33 -0.81 -1.06
C GLU A 180 5.86 -0.89 -1.26
N PRO A 181 6.56 0.23 -1.55
CA PRO A 181 8.01 0.18 -1.79
C PRO A 181 8.80 -0.30 -0.57
N VAL A 182 8.26 -0.09 0.64
CA VAL A 182 8.86 -0.51 1.92
C VAL A 182 8.15 -1.70 2.58
N LYS A 183 7.25 -2.38 1.83
CA LYS A 183 6.52 -3.59 2.29
C LYS A 183 5.90 -3.41 3.68
N GLY A 184 4.96 -2.45 3.79
CA GLY A 184 4.28 -2.16 5.07
C GLY A 184 5.21 -1.66 6.18
N GLY A 185 6.42 -1.21 5.85
CA GLY A 185 7.45 -0.75 6.79
C GLY A 185 8.52 -1.80 7.14
N THR A 186 8.38 -3.04 6.71
CA THR A 186 9.37 -4.12 6.97
C THR A 186 10.76 -3.74 6.44
N LEU A 187 10.82 -3.22 5.22
CA LEU A 187 12.09 -2.85 4.58
C LEU A 187 12.67 -1.51 5.09
N ALA A 188 11.92 -0.77 5.90
CA ALA A 188 12.38 0.46 6.56
C ALA A 188 12.88 0.22 7.99
N ASN A 189 12.54 -0.93 8.61
CA ASN A 189 12.82 -1.24 10.01
C ASN A 189 13.55 -2.58 10.14
N MET A 190 14.71 -2.68 9.50
CA MET A 190 15.51 -3.91 9.53
C MET A 190 16.34 -4.05 10.80
N VAL A 191 16.64 -5.30 11.14
CA VAL A 191 17.52 -5.68 12.25
C VAL A 191 18.44 -6.83 11.84
N GLY A 192 19.45 -7.12 12.63
CA GLY A 192 20.35 -8.25 12.39
C GLY A 192 21.23 -8.08 11.16
N GLU A 193 21.44 -9.16 10.41
CA GLU A 193 22.34 -9.17 9.26
C GLU A 193 21.86 -8.30 8.09
N PRO A 194 20.57 -8.28 7.71
CA PRO A 194 20.07 -7.35 6.70
C PRO A 194 20.42 -5.88 6.99
N ALA A 195 20.24 -5.46 8.25
CA ALA A 195 20.59 -4.11 8.69
C ALA A 195 22.09 -3.83 8.57
N ARG A 196 22.97 -4.78 8.98
CA ARG A 196 24.42 -4.63 8.89
C ARG A 196 24.91 -4.51 7.47
N ILE A 197 24.33 -5.27 6.53
CA ILE A 197 24.68 -5.21 5.11
C ILE A 197 24.46 -3.81 4.56
N LEU A 198 23.31 -3.19 4.81
CA LEU A 198 23.01 -1.84 4.32
C LEU A 198 23.80 -0.75 5.05
N SER A 199 23.91 -0.84 6.37
CA SER A 199 24.71 0.12 7.16
C SER A 199 26.20 0.11 6.81
N ALA A 200 26.73 -1.00 6.29
CA ALA A 200 28.11 -1.09 5.81
C ALA A 200 28.32 -0.34 4.48
N LEU A 201 27.27 0.00 3.75
CA LEU A 201 27.36 0.86 2.55
C LEU A 201 27.42 2.34 2.94
N ASP A 202 26.49 2.76 3.76
CA ASP A 202 26.40 4.12 4.32
C ASP A 202 25.64 4.05 5.65
N GLU A 203 26.30 4.37 6.76
CA GLU A 203 25.73 4.36 8.10
C GLU A 203 24.67 5.46 8.32
N ASN A 204 24.66 6.49 7.48
CA ASN A 204 23.74 7.62 7.55
C ASN A 204 22.48 7.43 6.67
N ALA A 205 22.54 6.50 5.72
CA ALA A 205 21.39 6.23 4.85
C ALA A 205 20.31 5.42 5.57
N SER A 206 19.04 5.84 5.44
CA SER A 206 17.93 5.04 5.95
C SER A 206 17.72 3.79 5.10
N TYR A 207 17.26 2.71 5.74
CA TYR A 207 16.90 1.49 4.97
C TYR A 207 15.76 1.76 3.99
N ALA A 208 14.84 2.67 4.33
CA ALA A 208 13.78 3.13 3.43
C ALA A 208 14.34 3.72 2.13
N SER A 209 15.47 4.44 2.19
CA SER A 209 16.08 5.06 1.01
C SER A 209 16.49 4.03 -0.04
N TYR A 210 17.02 2.88 0.37
CA TYR A 210 17.37 1.79 -0.56
C TYR A 210 16.11 1.19 -1.21
N ALA A 211 15.04 1.01 -0.43
CA ALA A 211 13.79 0.40 -0.93
C ALA A 211 13.04 1.34 -1.90
N VAL A 212 12.92 2.61 -1.57
CA VAL A 212 12.25 3.60 -2.43
C VAL A 212 13.07 3.88 -3.69
N ARG A 213 14.39 4.03 -3.56
CA ARG A 213 15.29 4.22 -4.70
C ARG A 213 15.34 3.00 -5.61
N TYR A 214 15.24 1.78 -5.07
CA TYR A 214 15.11 0.56 -5.87
C TYR A 214 13.93 0.66 -6.84
N ALA A 215 12.75 0.94 -6.30
CA ALA A 215 11.55 1.09 -7.12
C ALA A 215 11.65 2.25 -8.11
N ALA A 216 12.17 3.40 -7.66
CA ALA A 216 12.33 4.59 -8.49
C ALA A 216 13.41 4.47 -9.58
N SER A 217 14.32 3.48 -9.46
CA SER A 217 15.36 3.22 -10.47
C SER A 217 14.84 2.43 -11.68
N LEU A 218 13.61 1.89 -11.63
CA LEU A 218 13.02 1.13 -12.74
C LEU A 218 12.54 2.09 -13.84
N PRO A 219 12.95 1.91 -15.13
CA PRO A 219 12.73 2.90 -16.19
C PRO A 219 11.27 3.26 -16.46
N ASN A 220 10.33 2.30 -16.32
CA ASN A 220 8.90 2.52 -16.57
C ASN A 220 8.13 3.04 -15.33
N VAL A 221 8.83 3.33 -14.23
CA VAL A 221 8.24 3.90 -13.01
C VAL A 221 8.24 5.42 -13.09
N ILE A 222 7.06 6.02 -13.00
CA ILE A 222 6.88 7.48 -13.04
C ILE A 222 6.70 8.08 -11.64
N LEU A 223 6.36 7.26 -10.64
CA LEU A 223 6.11 7.71 -9.28
C LEU A 223 6.19 6.56 -8.28
N VAL A 224 6.73 6.85 -7.09
CA VAL A 224 6.76 5.90 -5.97
C VAL A 224 5.99 6.50 -4.80
N LEU A 225 4.95 5.80 -4.35
CA LEU A 225 4.17 6.20 -3.18
C LEU A 225 4.87 5.77 -1.88
N SER A 226 4.82 6.61 -0.87
CA SER A 226 5.29 6.26 0.46
C SER A 226 4.27 6.67 1.53
N GLY A 227 3.92 5.73 2.39
CA GLY A 227 2.99 5.93 3.52
C GLY A 227 3.68 6.55 4.72
N MET A 228 4.19 7.77 4.61
CA MET A 228 4.88 8.49 5.68
C MET A 228 3.92 8.82 6.82
N SER A 229 4.27 8.41 8.04
CA SER A 229 3.44 8.57 9.24
C SER A 229 3.91 9.72 10.14
N ASP A 230 5.12 10.21 9.95
CA ASP A 230 5.72 11.29 10.74
C ASP A 230 6.64 12.19 9.90
N LEU A 231 6.99 13.35 10.46
CA LEU A 231 7.84 14.35 9.81
C LEU A 231 9.26 13.83 9.53
N LYS A 232 9.80 12.93 10.36
CA LYS A 232 11.13 12.37 10.16
C LYS A 232 11.16 11.51 8.91
N GLN A 233 10.17 10.62 8.74
CA GLN A 233 10.03 9.79 7.54
C GLN A 233 9.83 10.67 6.29
N LEU A 234 9.03 11.73 6.40
CA LEU A 234 8.82 12.66 5.29
C LEU A 234 10.11 13.37 4.91
N GLN A 235 10.84 13.92 5.88
CA GLN A 235 12.11 14.62 5.64
C GLN A 235 13.15 13.70 5.04
N ASP A 236 13.25 12.47 5.53
CA ASP A 236 14.15 11.45 5.01
C ASP A 236 13.80 11.11 3.55
N ASN A 237 12.54 10.73 3.28
CA ASN A 237 12.13 10.35 1.94
C ASN A 237 12.26 11.49 0.92
N THR A 238 11.92 12.71 1.31
CA THR A 238 12.03 13.86 0.41
C THR A 238 13.49 14.29 0.18
N ALA A 239 14.39 14.08 1.14
CA ALA A 239 15.80 14.43 0.99
C ALA A 239 16.46 13.64 -0.15
N TYR A 240 16.37 12.31 -0.16
CA TYR A 240 16.99 11.51 -1.21
C TYR A 240 16.20 11.49 -2.52
N MET A 241 14.89 11.79 -2.50
CA MET A 241 14.10 11.87 -3.72
C MET A 241 14.18 13.22 -4.43
N LYS A 242 14.51 14.30 -3.72
CA LYS A 242 14.70 15.62 -4.32
C LYS A 242 15.90 15.66 -5.26
N ASP A 243 16.99 15.04 -4.84
CA ASP A 243 18.22 14.93 -5.61
C ASP A 243 18.45 13.44 -5.99
N PHE A 244 17.41 12.82 -6.57
CA PHE A 244 17.36 11.39 -6.85
C PHE A 244 18.59 10.89 -7.61
N GLN A 245 19.21 9.86 -7.04
CA GLN A 245 20.26 9.09 -7.68
C GLN A 245 19.82 7.62 -7.75
N PRO A 246 19.86 6.98 -8.93
CA PRO A 246 19.61 5.55 -9.05
C PRO A 246 20.54 4.74 -8.15
N LEU A 247 20.14 3.52 -7.81
CA LEU A 247 21.01 2.61 -7.08
C LEU A 247 22.25 2.26 -7.90
N THR A 248 23.42 2.34 -7.25
CA THR A 248 24.68 1.86 -7.82
C THR A 248 24.72 0.34 -7.86
N ASP A 249 25.58 -0.25 -8.70
CA ASP A 249 25.78 -1.70 -8.78
C ASP A 249 26.14 -2.31 -7.41
N LYS A 250 26.91 -1.58 -6.59
CA LYS A 250 27.27 -2.02 -5.23
C LYS A 250 26.06 -2.08 -4.31
N GLU A 251 25.18 -1.10 -4.38
CA GLU A 251 23.92 -1.08 -3.61
C GLU A 251 22.97 -2.19 -4.08
N GLN A 252 22.85 -2.41 -5.38
CA GLN A 252 22.04 -3.51 -5.93
C GLN A 252 22.54 -4.89 -5.49
N GLN A 253 23.85 -5.12 -5.51
CA GLN A 253 24.46 -6.36 -5.01
C GLN A 253 24.21 -6.55 -3.50
N ALA A 254 24.27 -5.49 -2.72
CA ALA A 254 23.98 -5.54 -1.29
C ALA A 254 22.50 -5.84 -1.03
N ILE A 255 21.58 -5.26 -1.81
CA ILE A 255 20.16 -5.58 -1.75
C ILE A 255 19.92 -7.06 -2.05
N GLY A 256 20.60 -7.65 -3.04
CA GLY A 256 20.51 -9.10 -3.29
C GLY A 256 20.84 -9.92 -2.05
N LYS A 257 21.92 -9.58 -1.35
CA LYS A 257 22.31 -10.25 -0.08
C LYS A 257 21.27 -10.00 1.03
N VAL A 258 20.69 -8.80 1.10
CA VAL A 258 19.63 -8.49 2.06
C VAL A 258 18.42 -9.40 1.83
N VAL A 259 18.01 -9.59 0.57
CA VAL A 259 16.90 -10.50 0.22
C VAL A 259 17.21 -11.92 0.68
N GLU A 260 18.41 -12.45 0.36
CA GLU A 260 18.84 -13.77 0.81
C GLU A 260 18.78 -13.96 2.34
N GLU A 261 19.15 -12.91 3.11
CA GLU A 261 19.08 -12.96 4.58
C GLU A 261 17.63 -12.86 5.10
N LEU A 262 16.78 -12.03 4.47
CA LEU A 262 15.38 -11.91 4.85
C LEU A 262 14.59 -13.20 4.57
N GLU A 263 14.89 -13.90 3.49
CA GLU A 263 14.27 -15.19 3.13
C GLU A 263 14.57 -16.31 4.15
N LYS A 264 15.65 -16.20 4.91
CA LYS A 264 15.97 -17.14 5.99
C LYS A 264 15.10 -16.96 7.23
N LEU A 265 14.46 -15.81 7.39
CA LEU A 265 13.61 -15.51 8.54
C LEU A 265 12.18 -16.03 8.31
N PRO A 266 11.61 -16.83 9.22
CA PRO A 266 10.25 -17.35 9.08
C PRO A 266 9.20 -16.26 9.44
N THR A 267 9.33 -15.09 8.84
CA THR A 267 8.36 -14.00 9.04
C THR A 267 7.14 -14.14 8.14
N ILE A 268 6.00 -13.66 8.60
CA ILE A 268 4.79 -13.59 7.79
C ILE A 268 4.89 -12.36 6.88
N PRO A 269 4.85 -12.51 5.54
CA PRO A 269 5.03 -11.40 4.60
C PRO A 269 3.77 -10.54 4.45
N CYS A 270 3.16 -10.16 5.57
CA CYS A 270 1.96 -9.32 5.62
C CYS A 270 2.30 -7.84 5.39
N THR A 271 1.59 -7.17 4.47
CA THR A 271 1.79 -5.74 4.15
C THR A 271 0.88 -4.80 4.93
N ASN A 272 0.09 -5.32 5.87
CA ASN A 272 -0.87 -4.56 6.68
C ASN A 272 -1.91 -3.79 5.84
N CYS A 273 -2.29 -4.29 4.67
CA CYS A 273 -3.31 -3.68 3.80
C CYS A 273 -4.73 -3.70 4.39
N ARG A 274 -4.99 -4.58 5.39
CA ARG A 274 -6.21 -4.71 6.20
C ARG A 274 -7.48 -5.21 5.48
N TYR A 275 -7.43 -5.60 4.21
CA TYR A 275 -8.60 -6.15 3.50
C TYR A 275 -9.21 -7.38 4.19
N CYS A 276 -8.41 -8.15 4.92
CA CYS A 276 -8.86 -9.33 5.67
C CYS A 276 -9.63 -9.00 6.96
N VAL A 277 -9.62 -7.76 7.44
CA VAL A 277 -10.21 -7.38 8.74
C VAL A 277 -11.71 -7.18 8.64
N GLU A 278 -12.18 -6.45 7.61
CA GLU A 278 -13.59 -6.06 7.46
C GLU A 278 -14.54 -7.25 7.33
N GLY A 279 -14.09 -8.32 6.65
CA GLY A 279 -14.87 -9.55 6.45
C GLY A 279 -14.79 -10.56 7.59
N CYS A 280 -14.00 -10.31 8.65
CA CYS A 280 -13.79 -11.25 9.73
C CYS A 280 -14.98 -11.28 10.71
N PRO A 281 -15.76 -12.38 10.82
CA PRO A 281 -16.92 -12.46 11.74
C PRO A 281 -16.51 -12.44 13.21
N LYS A 282 -15.25 -12.76 13.52
CA LYS A 282 -14.68 -12.71 14.87
C LYS A 282 -13.95 -11.40 15.17
N LYS A 283 -13.94 -10.44 14.22
CA LYS A 283 -13.29 -9.14 14.36
C LYS A 283 -11.79 -9.24 14.73
N ILE A 284 -11.11 -10.27 14.23
CA ILE A 284 -9.69 -10.48 14.46
C ILE A 284 -8.91 -9.42 13.69
N ARG A 285 -8.03 -8.69 14.37
CA ARG A 285 -7.12 -7.74 13.75
C ARG A 285 -5.90 -8.46 13.17
N ILE A 286 -6.14 -9.26 12.12
CA ILE A 286 -5.17 -10.19 11.53
C ILE A 286 -3.80 -9.56 11.27
N PRO A 287 -3.69 -8.39 10.58
CA PRO A 287 -2.40 -7.77 10.29
C PRO A 287 -1.65 -7.32 11.56
N ASP A 288 -2.38 -6.87 12.58
CA ASP A 288 -1.79 -6.43 13.83
C ASP A 288 -1.17 -7.62 14.59
N ILE A 289 -1.87 -8.77 14.61
CA ILE A 289 -1.36 -10.04 15.17
C ILE A 289 -0.12 -10.51 14.40
N PHE A 290 -0.13 -10.45 13.06
CA PHE A 290 1.02 -10.84 12.24
C PHE A 290 2.22 -9.91 12.44
N GLY A 291 1.98 -8.62 12.66
CA GLY A 291 3.02 -7.66 13.04
C GLY A 291 3.72 -8.05 14.35
N VAL A 292 2.94 -8.44 15.36
CA VAL A 292 3.49 -8.92 16.64
C VAL A 292 4.20 -10.26 16.47
N TYR A 293 3.68 -11.18 15.66
CA TYR A 293 4.35 -12.43 15.31
C TYR A 293 5.74 -12.17 14.73
N ASN A 294 5.83 -11.31 13.72
CA ASN A 294 7.09 -10.94 13.08
C ASN A 294 8.06 -10.27 14.06
N MET A 295 7.56 -9.43 14.96
CA MET A 295 8.36 -8.85 16.04
C MET A 295 8.95 -9.95 16.94
N GLY A 296 8.18 -10.97 17.27
CA GLY A 296 8.65 -12.14 18.03
C GLY A 296 9.72 -12.93 17.28
N VAL A 297 9.59 -13.10 15.97
CA VAL A 297 10.60 -13.75 15.11
C VAL A 297 11.90 -12.94 15.06
N GLN A 298 11.80 -11.63 14.93
CA GLN A 298 12.96 -10.73 14.76
C GLN A 298 13.69 -10.46 16.07
N PHE A 299 12.97 -10.26 17.18
CA PHE A 299 13.53 -9.79 18.47
C PHE A 299 13.42 -10.83 19.60
N GLY A 300 12.85 -11.98 19.32
CA GLY A 300 12.55 -13.00 20.32
C GLY A 300 11.22 -12.79 21.07
N LEU A 301 10.76 -13.87 21.69
CA LEU A 301 9.54 -13.85 22.51
C LEU A 301 9.86 -13.25 23.89
N THR A 302 9.58 -11.97 24.04
CA THR A 302 9.80 -11.19 25.26
C THR A 302 8.48 -10.78 25.90
N ASP A 303 8.52 -10.28 27.14
CA ASP A 303 7.34 -9.69 27.79
C ASP A 303 6.78 -8.50 27.00
N VAL A 304 7.63 -7.79 26.24
CA VAL A 304 7.22 -6.69 25.35
C VAL A 304 6.36 -7.22 24.21
N THR A 305 6.80 -8.29 23.52
CA THR A 305 6.03 -8.87 22.40
C THR A 305 4.72 -9.51 22.90
N ARG A 306 4.72 -10.16 24.08
CA ARG A 306 3.51 -10.68 24.73
C ARG A 306 2.55 -9.56 25.14
N GLY A 307 3.09 -8.46 25.70
CA GLY A 307 2.33 -7.25 26.02
C GLY A 307 1.71 -6.62 24.78
N SER A 308 2.47 -6.53 23.69
CA SER A 308 1.97 -6.05 22.41
C SER A 308 0.82 -6.90 21.87
N TYR A 309 0.92 -8.24 21.97
CA TYR A 309 -0.18 -9.12 21.57
C TYR A 309 -1.46 -8.84 22.37
N ARG A 310 -1.37 -8.71 23.70
CA ARG A 310 -2.52 -8.36 24.56
C ARG A 310 -3.17 -7.04 24.13
N CYS A 311 -2.37 -6.02 23.84
CA CYS A 311 -2.89 -4.75 23.36
C CYS A 311 -3.63 -4.86 22.02
N GLN A 312 -3.18 -5.76 21.12
CA GLN A 312 -3.84 -5.92 19.81
C GLN A 312 -5.17 -6.66 19.90
N ILE A 313 -5.32 -7.56 20.85
CA ILE A 313 -6.57 -8.32 21.04
C ILE A 313 -7.60 -7.58 21.90
N ASP A 314 -7.23 -6.50 22.58
CA ASP A 314 -8.15 -5.71 23.40
C ASP A 314 -9.29 -5.13 22.55
N GLY A 315 -10.53 -5.46 22.89
CA GLY A 315 -11.73 -5.09 22.15
C GLY A 315 -11.86 -5.73 20.75
N SER A 316 -11.09 -6.79 20.46
CA SER A 316 -11.15 -7.54 19.19
C SER A 316 -11.04 -9.05 19.44
N GLY A 317 -11.22 -9.86 18.38
CA GLY A 317 -10.97 -11.29 18.45
C GLY A 317 -9.47 -11.59 18.55
N LYS A 318 -9.11 -12.61 19.32
CA LYS A 318 -7.76 -13.17 19.39
C LYS A 318 -7.52 -14.19 18.27
N ALA A 319 -6.27 -14.58 18.04
CA ALA A 319 -5.92 -15.50 16.96
C ALA A 319 -6.66 -16.85 17.06
N GLY A 320 -6.76 -17.40 18.26
CA GLY A 320 -7.45 -18.66 18.56
C GLY A 320 -8.97 -18.61 18.37
N ASP A 321 -9.60 -17.46 18.27
CA ASP A 321 -11.03 -17.32 17.98
C ASP A 321 -11.38 -17.60 16.51
N CYS A 322 -10.39 -17.87 15.65
CA CYS A 322 -10.57 -18.12 14.24
C CYS A 322 -11.47 -19.33 13.97
N ILE A 323 -12.63 -19.09 13.34
CA ILE A 323 -13.58 -20.16 12.95
C ILE A 323 -13.26 -20.80 11.59
N LYS A 324 -12.10 -20.51 11.03
CA LYS A 324 -11.57 -21.08 9.77
C LYS A 324 -12.48 -20.89 8.55
N CYS A 325 -13.28 -19.81 8.49
CA CYS A 325 -14.25 -19.57 7.40
C CYS A 325 -13.62 -19.19 6.04
N GLY A 326 -12.33 -18.86 5.98
CA GLY A 326 -11.58 -18.57 4.75
C GLY A 326 -11.81 -17.20 4.12
N LYS A 327 -12.74 -16.37 4.62
CA LYS A 327 -13.04 -15.05 4.03
C LYS A 327 -11.84 -14.11 3.95
N CYS A 328 -10.95 -14.17 4.94
CA CYS A 328 -9.73 -13.37 5.00
C CYS A 328 -8.71 -13.75 3.92
N GLU A 329 -8.55 -15.04 3.64
CA GLU A 329 -7.65 -15.56 2.61
C GLU A 329 -8.11 -15.18 1.21
N ALA A 330 -9.42 -15.24 0.95
CA ALA A 330 -10.01 -14.82 -0.32
C ALA A 330 -9.80 -13.33 -0.65
N GLN A 331 -9.53 -12.49 0.35
CA GLN A 331 -9.30 -11.06 0.19
C GLN A 331 -7.80 -10.66 0.32
N CYS A 332 -6.92 -11.63 0.59
CA CYS A 332 -5.51 -11.33 0.85
C CYS A 332 -4.72 -11.14 -0.44
N PRO A 333 -4.20 -9.92 -0.75
CA PRO A 333 -3.40 -9.67 -1.94
C PRO A 333 -2.03 -10.38 -1.91
N GLN A 334 -1.62 -10.86 -0.72
CA GLN A 334 -0.38 -11.61 -0.52
C GLN A 334 -0.59 -13.13 -0.58
N HIS A 335 -1.83 -13.58 -0.79
CA HIS A 335 -2.21 -15.00 -0.83
C HIS A 335 -1.74 -15.82 0.38
N LEU A 336 -1.75 -15.20 1.57
CA LEU A 336 -1.31 -15.84 2.81
C LEU A 336 -2.29 -16.91 3.27
N GLU A 337 -1.77 -18.03 3.81
CA GLU A 337 -2.54 -19.05 4.52
C GLU A 337 -2.94 -18.55 5.92
N ILE A 338 -3.78 -17.51 5.97
CA ILE A 338 -4.10 -16.74 7.18
C ILE A 338 -4.62 -17.63 8.31
N ARG A 339 -5.44 -18.62 8.01
CA ARG A 339 -6.02 -19.54 9.01
C ARG A 339 -4.94 -20.33 9.74
N LYS A 340 -3.95 -20.84 9.00
CA LYS A 340 -2.80 -21.57 9.53
C LYS A 340 -1.90 -20.64 10.34
N LEU A 341 -1.60 -19.48 9.80
CA LEU A 341 -0.75 -18.48 10.47
C LEU A 341 -1.37 -17.93 11.77
N LEU A 342 -2.70 -17.81 11.83
CA LEU A 342 -3.40 -17.48 13.08
C LEU A 342 -3.31 -18.61 14.10
N GLU A 343 -3.39 -19.87 13.67
CA GLU A 343 -3.21 -21.04 14.54
C GLU A 343 -1.78 -21.06 15.16
N GLU A 344 -0.76 -20.81 14.33
CA GLU A 344 0.63 -20.68 14.79
C GLU A 344 0.81 -19.51 15.78
N ALA A 345 0.21 -18.35 15.49
CA ALA A 345 0.25 -17.20 16.40
C ALA A 345 -0.46 -17.49 17.73
N ALA A 346 -1.60 -18.19 17.72
CA ALA A 346 -2.31 -18.61 18.92
C ALA A 346 -1.46 -19.58 19.76
N ASP A 347 -0.79 -20.53 19.12
CA ASP A 347 0.10 -21.47 19.78
C ASP A 347 1.26 -20.79 20.52
N ILE A 348 1.80 -19.74 19.95
CA ILE A 348 2.92 -18.98 20.53
C ILE A 348 2.45 -18.04 21.64
N TYR A 349 1.35 -17.32 21.45
CA TYR A 349 0.98 -16.21 22.33
C TYR A 349 -0.12 -16.57 23.34
N GLU A 350 -0.98 -17.56 23.07
CA GLU A 350 -2.15 -17.84 23.91
C GLU A 350 -1.98 -19.03 24.86
N LYS A 351 -1.17 -20.05 24.50
CA LYS A 351 -0.99 -21.24 25.34
C LYS A 351 -0.43 -20.94 26.74
N GLU A 352 0.44 -19.94 26.86
CA GLU A 352 1.07 -19.56 28.12
C GLU A 352 0.34 -18.42 28.85
N MET A 353 -0.69 -17.81 28.20
CA MET A 353 -1.36 -16.66 28.79
C MET A 353 -2.55 -17.01 29.68
N HIS A 354 -2.92 -18.28 29.84
CA HIS A 354 -4.11 -18.73 30.58
C HIS A 354 -5.36 -17.84 30.34
N LEU A 355 -5.59 -17.45 29.06
CA LEU A 355 -6.69 -16.59 28.59
C LEU A 355 -7.90 -17.41 28.16
#